data_dcc091ce048664e466d46529d6ae450f
#
_entry.id   dcc091ce048664e466d46529d6ae450f
#
_cell.length_a   1.000
_cell.length_b   1.000
_cell.length_c   1.000
_cell.angle_alpha   90.00
_cell.angle_beta   90.00
_cell.angle_gamma   90.00
#
_symmetry.space_group_name_H-M   'P 1'
#
loop_
_entity.id
_entity.type
_entity.pdbx_description
1 polymer ?
#
loop_
_entity_poly.entity_id
_entity_poly.type
_entity_poly.pdbx_seq_one_letter_code
_entity_poly.pdbx_strand_id
1 'polypeptide(L)'
;MNYQVYLKKRGRWRRLLRYVEQAGVPYVLEVERLDTSKSPITAALEFRETPPEALTLLRVGEEEFDWYVMFADALDVRRLVLPPPPSLQAAAAIYDKAVEYGIEVNWIYGTPPMTRPVDVEQVARSIRPTAARIVYDPVKAKGTKEIYRTIVTLSGYIREIYLSNRRGERGPRLPPFDPIGRINFVEILQALYLIQWEGRITIRQAAQFFNELDLQLRIGSEVLETTRSVGVSKKVQRRVAEVLNELMQ
;
A
#
# COMPACT_ATOMS: atom_id res chain seq x y z
N MET A 1 9.49 -7.82 -6.93
CA MET A 1 8.97 -6.64 -6.20
C MET A 1 9.14 -5.42 -7.09
N ASN A 2 8.08 -4.64 -7.30
CA ASN A 2 8.10 -3.43 -8.13
C ASN A 2 7.88 -2.20 -7.26
N TYR A 3 8.68 -1.15 -7.47
CA TYR A 3 8.54 0.11 -6.76
C TYR A 3 7.54 1.04 -7.44
N GLN A 4 6.78 1.76 -6.66
CA GLN A 4 5.90 2.85 -7.07
C GLN A 4 5.91 3.98 -6.04
N VAL A 5 5.37 5.13 -6.38
CA VAL A 5 5.37 6.34 -5.52
C VAL A 5 3.96 6.70 -5.13
N TYR A 6 3.78 7.14 -3.90
CA TYR A 6 2.50 7.61 -3.38
C TYR A 6 2.37 9.12 -3.49
N LEU A 7 1.38 9.58 -4.22
CA LEU A 7 1.05 10.99 -4.37
C LEU A 7 -0.30 11.31 -3.70
N LYS A 8 -0.39 12.50 -3.11
CA LYS A 8 -1.64 13.04 -2.57
C LYS A 8 -2.15 14.15 -3.46
N LYS A 9 -3.41 14.10 -3.89
CA LYS A 9 -4.07 15.18 -4.63
C LYS A 9 -4.33 16.38 -3.72
N ARG A 10 -3.26 17.06 -3.25
CA ARG A 10 -3.32 18.27 -2.43
C ARG A 10 -2.23 19.27 -2.80
N GLY A 11 -2.54 20.55 -2.74
CA GLY A 11 -1.57 21.62 -2.92
C GLY A 11 -0.79 21.54 -4.25
N ARG A 12 0.52 21.35 -4.16
CA ARG A 12 1.42 21.29 -5.33
C ARG A 12 1.51 19.92 -6.00
N TRP A 13 0.51 19.06 -5.87
CA TRP A 13 0.53 17.70 -6.36
C TRP A 13 0.89 17.56 -7.86
N ARG A 14 0.42 18.48 -8.72
CA ARG A 14 0.77 18.48 -10.16
C ARG A 14 2.26 18.71 -10.43
N ARG A 15 2.97 19.44 -9.54
CA ARG A 15 4.44 19.56 -9.63
C ARG A 15 5.11 18.25 -9.27
N LEU A 16 4.61 17.55 -8.25
CA LEU A 16 5.12 16.24 -7.85
C LEU A 16 4.82 15.19 -8.92
N LEU A 17 3.65 15.23 -9.54
CA LEU A 17 3.29 14.36 -10.65
C LEU A 17 4.29 14.51 -11.80
N ARG A 18 4.54 15.72 -12.28
CA ARG A 18 5.55 15.96 -13.34
C ARG A 18 6.93 15.40 -13.00
N TYR A 19 7.35 15.49 -11.74
CA TYR A 19 8.61 14.90 -11.31
C TYR A 19 8.60 13.36 -11.43
N VAL A 20 7.53 12.71 -11.00
CA VAL A 20 7.36 11.25 -11.07
C VAL A 20 7.28 10.78 -12.52
N GLU A 21 6.58 11.52 -13.38
CA GLU A 21 6.50 11.28 -14.83
C GLU A 21 7.87 11.36 -15.50
N GLN A 22 8.64 12.40 -15.21
CA GLN A 22 10.00 12.56 -15.72
C GLN A 22 10.94 11.45 -15.26
N ALA A 23 10.76 10.94 -14.05
CA ALA A 23 11.52 9.81 -13.52
C ALA A 23 11.04 8.45 -14.08
N GLY A 24 9.94 8.39 -14.82
CA GLY A 24 9.37 7.15 -15.37
C GLY A 24 8.92 6.16 -14.29
N VAL A 25 8.55 6.64 -13.11
CA VAL A 25 8.18 5.79 -11.98
C VAL A 25 6.65 5.69 -11.88
N PRO A 26 6.07 4.48 -11.78
CA PRO A 26 4.65 4.29 -11.53
C PRO A 26 4.21 4.97 -10.24
N TYR A 27 2.97 5.44 -10.17
CA TYR A 27 2.49 6.10 -8.97
C TYR A 27 1.07 5.67 -8.57
N VAL A 28 0.80 5.80 -7.26
CA VAL A 28 -0.51 5.65 -6.64
C VAL A 28 -1.02 7.03 -6.25
N LEU A 29 -2.25 7.35 -6.58
CA LEU A 29 -2.85 8.64 -6.26
C LEU A 29 -3.84 8.52 -5.10
N GLU A 30 -3.56 9.23 -3.98
CA GLU A 30 -4.55 9.44 -2.92
C GLU A 30 -5.50 10.57 -3.32
N VAL A 31 -6.76 10.25 -3.39
CA VAL A 31 -7.85 11.20 -3.63
C VAL A 31 -8.70 11.28 -2.37
N GLU A 32 -8.78 12.46 -1.76
CA GLU A 32 -9.60 12.63 -0.56
C GLU A 32 -11.09 12.73 -0.90
N ARG A 33 -11.40 13.49 -1.93
CA ARG A 33 -12.75 13.65 -2.48
C ARG A 33 -12.67 14.15 -3.94
N LEU A 34 -13.48 13.56 -4.79
CA LEU A 34 -13.73 14.06 -6.13
C LEU A 34 -15.08 14.77 -6.18
N ASP A 35 -15.25 15.60 -7.17
CA ASP A 35 -16.52 16.26 -7.44
C ASP A 35 -17.45 15.26 -8.16
N THR A 36 -18.24 14.55 -7.40
CA THR A 36 -19.19 13.54 -7.90
C THR A 36 -20.41 14.15 -8.60
N SER A 37 -20.55 15.48 -8.64
CA SER A 37 -21.54 16.15 -9.46
C SER A 37 -21.22 16.11 -10.96
N LYS A 38 -19.94 15.92 -11.30
CA LYS A 38 -19.49 15.68 -12.67
C LYS A 38 -19.65 14.21 -13.04
N SER A 39 -19.82 13.92 -14.33
CA SER A 39 -19.74 12.52 -14.76
C SER A 39 -18.35 11.94 -14.50
N PRO A 40 -18.24 10.61 -14.19
CA PRO A 40 -16.95 9.94 -13.98
C PRO A 40 -15.99 10.15 -15.16
N ILE A 41 -16.49 10.07 -16.38
CA ILE A 41 -15.70 10.28 -17.61
C ILE A 41 -15.15 11.70 -17.68
N THR A 42 -15.96 12.72 -17.36
CA THR A 42 -15.52 14.12 -17.36
C THR A 42 -14.46 14.36 -16.29
N ALA A 43 -14.63 13.79 -15.10
CA ALA A 43 -13.63 13.89 -14.05
C ALA A 43 -12.31 13.18 -14.42
N ALA A 44 -12.38 12.07 -15.16
CA ALA A 44 -11.20 11.31 -15.60
C ALA A 44 -10.35 12.10 -16.62
N LEU A 45 -10.93 13.03 -17.37
CA LEU A 45 -10.16 13.85 -18.32
C LEU A 45 -9.03 14.67 -17.66
N GLU A 46 -9.17 14.98 -16.37
CA GLU A 46 -8.13 15.70 -15.63
C GLU A 46 -6.82 14.89 -15.44
N PHE A 47 -6.86 13.56 -15.67
CA PHE A 47 -5.78 12.60 -15.38
C PHE A 47 -5.34 11.79 -16.60
N ARG A 48 -5.91 12.04 -17.79
CA ARG A 48 -5.70 11.17 -18.98
C ARG A 48 -4.27 11.11 -19.50
N GLU A 49 -3.47 12.17 -19.29
CA GLU A 49 -2.11 12.21 -19.82
C GLU A 49 -1.21 11.16 -19.14
N THR A 50 -1.46 10.91 -17.85
CA THR A 50 -0.67 9.96 -17.07
C THR A 50 -1.55 9.34 -15.98
N PRO A 51 -2.26 8.25 -16.28
CA PRO A 51 -3.11 7.59 -15.30
C PRO A 51 -2.28 6.97 -14.17
N PRO A 52 -2.75 7.01 -12.90
CA PRO A 52 -2.10 6.32 -11.80
C PRO A 52 -2.26 4.80 -11.91
N GLU A 53 -1.32 4.05 -11.35
CA GLU A 53 -1.41 2.59 -11.22
C GLU A 53 -2.53 2.13 -10.27
N ALA A 54 -2.88 2.99 -9.31
CA ALA A 54 -3.97 2.76 -8.36
C ALA A 54 -4.52 4.06 -7.81
N LEU A 55 -5.77 4.02 -7.39
CA LEU A 55 -6.41 5.10 -6.63
C LEU A 55 -6.57 4.68 -5.17
N THR A 56 -6.14 5.53 -4.25
CA THR A 56 -6.43 5.40 -2.82
C THR A 56 -7.55 6.37 -2.46
N LEU A 57 -8.69 5.84 -2.05
CA LEU A 57 -9.88 6.60 -1.70
C LEU A 57 -10.08 6.50 -0.18
N LEU A 58 -9.87 7.59 0.55
CA LEU A 58 -9.92 7.58 2.01
C LEU A 58 -11.33 7.74 2.59
N ARG A 59 -12.24 8.28 1.80
CA ARG A 59 -13.63 8.54 2.20
C ARG A 59 -14.53 8.25 1.01
N VAL A 60 -15.18 7.12 1.03
CA VAL A 60 -16.14 6.70 0.01
C VAL A 60 -17.39 6.22 0.73
N GLY A 61 -18.53 6.87 0.48
CA GLY A 61 -19.84 6.37 0.88
C GLY A 61 -20.26 5.20 -0.03
N GLU A 62 -21.10 4.30 0.47
CA GLU A 62 -21.63 3.20 -0.34
C GLU A 62 -22.33 3.72 -1.60
N GLU A 63 -23.09 4.82 -1.48
CA GLU A 63 -23.81 5.46 -2.59
C GLU A 63 -22.87 6.07 -3.65
N GLU A 64 -21.65 6.46 -3.26
CA GLU A 64 -20.66 7.06 -4.17
C GLU A 64 -19.76 6.01 -4.81
N PHE A 65 -19.77 4.75 -4.34
CA PHE A 65 -18.81 3.75 -4.76
C PHE A 65 -18.91 3.44 -6.26
N ASP A 66 -20.11 3.33 -6.80
CA ASP A 66 -20.35 3.11 -8.23
C ASP A 66 -19.71 4.20 -9.08
N TRP A 67 -19.83 5.45 -8.64
CA TRP A 67 -19.18 6.57 -9.32
C TRP A 67 -17.65 6.42 -9.36
N TYR A 68 -17.04 6.02 -8.23
CA TYR A 68 -15.57 5.84 -8.17
C TYR A 68 -15.09 4.64 -8.99
N VAL A 69 -15.87 3.57 -9.08
CA VAL A 69 -15.57 2.43 -9.95
C VAL A 69 -15.58 2.85 -11.42
N MET A 70 -16.62 3.57 -11.85
CA MET A 70 -16.72 4.10 -13.22
C MET A 70 -15.61 5.13 -13.52
N PHE A 71 -15.21 5.92 -12.54
CA PHE A 71 -14.10 6.86 -12.67
C PHE A 71 -12.76 6.11 -12.85
N ALA A 72 -12.51 5.08 -12.07
CA ALA A 72 -11.32 4.25 -12.20
C ALA A 72 -11.28 3.53 -13.56
N ASP A 73 -12.40 2.97 -14.00
CA ASP A 73 -12.53 2.34 -15.31
C ASP A 73 -12.28 3.32 -16.45
N ALA A 74 -12.84 4.54 -16.38
CA ALA A 74 -12.61 5.61 -17.38
C ALA A 74 -11.14 6.07 -17.45
N LEU A 75 -10.35 5.85 -16.40
CA LEU A 75 -8.90 6.09 -16.33
C LEU A 75 -8.06 4.89 -16.73
N ASP A 76 -8.67 3.73 -16.98
CA ASP A 76 -8.00 2.42 -17.09
C ASP A 76 -7.20 2.03 -15.84
N VAL A 77 -7.63 2.49 -14.67
CA VAL A 77 -7.05 2.13 -13.37
C VAL A 77 -7.70 0.86 -12.86
N ARG A 78 -6.92 -0.19 -12.72
CA ARG A 78 -7.42 -1.52 -12.35
C ARG A 78 -7.26 -1.85 -10.86
N ARG A 79 -6.96 -0.85 -10.02
CA ARG A 79 -6.77 -1.09 -8.58
C ARG A 79 -7.28 0.08 -7.73
N LEU A 80 -8.14 -0.24 -6.77
CA LEU A 80 -8.62 0.65 -5.73
C LEU A 80 -8.06 0.25 -4.37
N VAL A 81 -7.62 1.23 -3.60
CA VAL A 81 -7.17 1.06 -2.20
C VAL A 81 -8.15 1.80 -1.31
N LEU A 82 -8.83 1.09 -0.42
CA LEU A 82 -9.94 1.58 0.37
C LEU A 82 -9.73 1.30 1.86
N PRO A 83 -10.25 2.15 2.77
CA PRO A 83 -10.45 1.72 4.15
C PRO A 83 -11.45 0.55 4.17
N PRO A 84 -11.29 -0.43 5.08
CA PRO A 84 -12.23 -1.52 5.17
C PRO A 84 -13.61 -0.99 5.59
N PRO A 85 -14.69 -1.49 4.98
CA PRO A 85 -16.05 -1.09 5.33
C PRO A 85 -16.47 -1.66 6.69
N PRO A 86 -17.55 -1.13 7.30
CA PRO A 86 -17.94 -1.50 8.66
C PRO A 86 -18.48 -2.93 8.79
N SER A 87 -18.89 -3.57 7.69
CA SER A 87 -19.46 -4.92 7.70
C SER A 87 -18.95 -5.80 6.57
N LEU A 88 -19.04 -7.12 6.75
CA LEU A 88 -18.73 -8.10 5.71
C LEU A 88 -19.67 -7.99 4.50
N GLN A 89 -20.94 -7.64 4.74
CA GLN A 89 -21.91 -7.45 3.67
C GLN A 89 -21.51 -6.27 2.77
N ALA A 90 -21.13 -5.14 3.36
CA ALA A 90 -20.62 -4.00 2.61
C ALA A 90 -19.31 -4.33 1.88
N ALA A 91 -18.42 -5.12 2.51
CA ALA A 91 -17.20 -5.59 1.85
C ALA A 91 -17.50 -6.48 0.63
N ALA A 92 -18.48 -7.36 0.72
CA ALA A 92 -18.91 -8.21 -0.38
C ALA A 92 -19.50 -7.37 -1.53
N ALA A 93 -20.40 -6.44 -1.22
CA ALA A 93 -21.02 -5.57 -2.23
C ALA A 93 -19.98 -4.72 -2.99
N ILE A 94 -19.04 -4.11 -2.26
CA ILE A 94 -17.93 -3.34 -2.85
C ILE A 94 -17.05 -4.25 -3.74
N TYR A 95 -16.72 -5.44 -3.24
CA TYR A 95 -15.88 -6.38 -3.97
C TYR A 95 -16.57 -6.86 -5.26
N ASP A 96 -17.83 -7.29 -5.19
CA ASP A 96 -18.57 -7.81 -6.34
C ASP A 96 -18.72 -6.72 -7.41
N LYS A 97 -19.03 -5.49 -7.00
CA LYS A 97 -19.11 -4.35 -7.91
C LYS A 97 -17.78 -4.06 -8.60
N ALA A 98 -16.68 -4.05 -7.88
CA ALA A 98 -15.35 -3.82 -8.46
C ALA A 98 -14.98 -4.93 -9.48
N VAL A 99 -15.32 -6.17 -9.17
CA VAL A 99 -15.07 -7.33 -10.06
C VAL A 99 -15.82 -7.22 -11.39
N GLU A 100 -17.04 -6.66 -11.42
CA GLU A 100 -17.80 -6.40 -12.64
C GLU A 100 -17.01 -5.54 -13.65
N TYR A 101 -16.17 -4.64 -13.15
CA TYR A 101 -15.30 -3.75 -13.94
C TYR A 101 -13.86 -4.24 -14.06
N GLY A 102 -13.55 -5.44 -13.58
CA GLY A 102 -12.18 -5.97 -13.57
C GLY A 102 -11.21 -5.20 -12.68
N ILE A 103 -11.73 -4.55 -11.63
CA ILE A 103 -10.97 -3.73 -10.71
C ILE A 103 -10.64 -4.53 -9.45
N GLU A 104 -9.35 -4.53 -9.06
CA GLU A 104 -8.87 -5.12 -7.81
C GLU A 104 -9.12 -4.15 -6.65
N VAL A 105 -9.70 -4.65 -5.54
CA VAL A 105 -9.84 -3.91 -4.29
C VAL A 105 -8.82 -4.40 -3.29
N ASN A 106 -8.10 -3.46 -2.66
CA ASN A 106 -7.17 -3.71 -1.57
C ASN A 106 -7.57 -2.88 -0.33
N TRP A 107 -7.71 -3.52 0.82
CA TRP A 107 -8.10 -2.84 2.05
C TRP A 107 -6.89 -2.30 2.81
N ILE A 108 -7.03 -1.11 3.40
CA ILE A 108 -5.98 -0.51 4.23
C ILE A 108 -5.94 -1.21 5.59
N TYR A 109 -5.03 -2.17 5.77
CA TYR A 109 -4.84 -2.87 7.03
C TYR A 109 -4.40 -1.92 8.17
N GLY A 110 -4.80 -2.25 9.41
CA GLY A 110 -4.57 -1.40 10.58
C GLY A 110 -5.53 -0.20 10.66
N THR A 111 -6.66 -0.30 9.95
CA THR A 111 -7.79 0.63 10.04
C THR A 111 -9.02 -0.16 10.47
N PRO A 112 -9.79 0.28 11.50
CA PRO A 112 -11.00 -0.43 11.90
C PRO A 112 -11.97 -0.62 10.72
N PRO A 113 -12.64 -1.77 10.63
CA PRO A 113 -12.59 -2.93 11.53
C PRO A 113 -11.44 -3.92 11.28
N MET A 114 -10.59 -3.73 10.28
CA MET A 114 -9.54 -4.66 9.88
C MET A 114 -8.19 -4.31 10.54
N THR A 115 -8.03 -4.64 11.81
CA THR A 115 -6.85 -4.29 12.61
C THR A 115 -6.00 -5.48 13.05
N ARG A 116 -6.53 -6.71 12.95
CA ARG A 116 -5.87 -7.95 13.35
C ARG A 116 -5.84 -8.94 12.19
N PRO A 117 -4.89 -9.89 12.17
CA PRO A 117 -4.84 -10.92 11.13
C PRO A 117 -6.15 -11.70 10.96
N VAL A 118 -6.82 -12.04 12.08
CA VAL A 118 -8.11 -12.77 12.05
C VAL A 118 -9.20 -12.00 11.31
N ASP A 119 -9.18 -10.68 11.32
CA ASP A 119 -10.16 -9.85 10.61
C ASP A 119 -9.99 -10.01 9.08
N VAL A 120 -8.74 -10.11 8.59
CA VAL A 120 -8.42 -10.39 7.18
C VAL A 120 -8.86 -11.80 6.78
N GLU A 121 -8.54 -12.79 7.62
CA GLU A 121 -8.93 -14.18 7.39
C GLU A 121 -10.45 -14.35 7.37
N GLN A 122 -11.17 -13.61 8.20
CA GLN A 122 -12.64 -13.62 8.21
C GLN A 122 -13.20 -13.15 6.87
N VAL A 123 -12.66 -12.08 6.28
CA VAL A 123 -13.05 -11.63 4.93
C VAL A 123 -12.75 -12.71 3.89
N ALA A 124 -11.56 -13.32 3.96
CA ALA A 124 -11.17 -14.39 3.03
C ALA A 124 -12.10 -15.60 3.07
N ARG A 125 -12.52 -16.01 4.27
CA ARG A 125 -13.43 -17.15 4.49
C ARG A 125 -14.88 -16.84 4.12
N SER A 126 -15.35 -15.63 4.44
CA SER A 126 -16.75 -15.25 4.29
C SER A 126 -17.11 -14.78 2.87
N ILE A 127 -16.16 -14.22 2.14
CA ILE A 127 -16.37 -13.74 0.78
C ILE A 127 -15.57 -14.59 -0.20
N ARG A 128 -14.26 -14.33 -0.31
CA ARG A 128 -13.25 -15.14 -1.03
C ARG A 128 -11.86 -14.66 -0.69
N PRO A 129 -10.81 -15.50 -0.90
CA PRO A 129 -9.42 -15.09 -0.63
C PRO A 129 -8.99 -13.82 -1.37
N THR A 130 -9.46 -13.61 -2.60
CA THR A 130 -9.14 -12.42 -3.40
C THR A 130 -9.80 -11.14 -2.88
N ALA A 131 -10.89 -11.25 -2.12
CA ALA A 131 -11.54 -10.12 -1.45
C ALA A 131 -10.81 -9.68 -0.17
N ALA A 132 -9.84 -10.46 0.33
CA ALA A 132 -9.08 -10.17 1.55
C ALA A 132 -7.71 -9.53 1.26
N ARG A 133 -7.48 -9.02 0.08
CA ARG A 133 -6.23 -8.34 -0.30
C ARG A 133 -6.05 -7.07 0.49
N ILE A 134 -4.84 -6.83 1.01
CA ILE A 134 -4.55 -5.69 1.86
C ILE A 134 -3.33 -4.88 1.40
N VAL A 135 -3.37 -3.61 1.78
CA VAL A 135 -2.20 -2.70 1.79
C VAL A 135 -1.75 -2.55 3.23
N TYR A 136 -0.47 -2.77 3.49
CA TYR A 136 0.12 -2.69 4.81
C TYR A 136 1.06 -1.49 4.95
N ASP A 137 0.82 -0.65 5.97
CA ASP A 137 1.69 0.47 6.36
C ASP A 137 2.38 0.13 7.69
N PRO A 138 3.66 -0.33 7.69
CA PRO A 138 4.38 -0.72 8.90
C PRO A 138 4.50 0.40 9.95
N VAL A 139 4.34 1.66 9.55
CA VAL A 139 4.38 2.81 10.47
C VAL A 139 3.24 2.81 11.48
N LYS A 140 2.17 2.06 11.21
CA LYS A 140 1.03 1.90 12.12
C LYS A 140 1.28 0.86 13.22
N ALA A 141 2.26 -0.03 13.05
CA ALA A 141 2.58 -1.06 14.04
C ALA A 141 3.20 -0.45 15.30
N LYS A 142 2.93 -1.06 16.45
CA LYS A 142 3.47 -0.63 17.75
C LYS A 142 4.96 -0.92 17.90
N GLY A 143 5.50 -1.89 17.15
CA GLY A 143 6.92 -2.24 17.23
C GLY A 143 7.35 -3.25 16.18
N THR A 144 8.65 -3.51 16.14
CA THR A 144 9.28 -4.38 15.14
C THR A 144 8.71 -5.82 15.16
N LYS A 145 8.44 -6.39 16.34
CA LYS A 145 7.87 -7.74 16.46
C LYS A 145 6.51 -7.84 15.77
N GLU A 146 5.65 -6.83 15.95
CA GLU A 146 4.35 -6.77 15.29
C GLU A 146 4.48 -6.67 13.76
N ILE A 147 5.47 -5.91 13.27
CA ILE A 147 5.72 -5.81 11.83
C ILE A 147 6.05 -7.18 11.24
N TYR A 148 7.02 -7.91 11.84
CA TYR A 148 7.40 -9.25 11.38
C TYR A 148 6.22 -10.22 11.44
N ARG A 149 5.47 -10.21 12.56
CA ARG A 149 4.29 -11.06 12.72
C ARG A 149 3.26 -10.79 11.61
N THR A 150 2.93 -9.53 11.36
CA THR A 150 1.98 -9.15 10.31
C THR A 150 2.46 -9.60 8.93
N ILE A 151 3.73 -9.34 8.59
CA ILE A 151 4.29 -9.72 7.29
C ILE A 151 4.24 -11.23 7.10
N VAL A 152 4.66 -12.02 8.09
CA VAL A 152 4.71 -13.48 7.97
C VAL A 152 3.30 -14.07 7.93
N THR A 153 2.42 -13.66 8.86
CA THR A 153 1.06 -14.21 8.96
C THR A 153 0.19 -13.85 7.74
N LEU A 154 0.33 -12.63 7.23
CA LEU A 154 -0.53 -12.10 6.18
C LEU A 154 0.14 -12.05 4.79
N SER A 155 1.30 -12.68 4.60
CA SER A 155 2.06 -12.64 3.34
C SER A 155 1.21 -12.96 2.11
N GLY A 156 0.29 -13.92 2.20
CA GLY A 156 -0.62 -14.31 1.13
C GLY A 156 -1.69 -13.27 0.78
N TYR A 157 -2.00 -12.36 1.71
CA TYR A 157 -3.02 -11.32 1.52
C TYR A 157 -2.42 -9.94 1.24
N ILE A 158 -1.20 -9.66 1.70
CA ILE A 158 -0.52 -8.38 1.46
C ILE A 158 -0.18 -8.26 -0.03
N ARG A 159 -0.77 -7.29 -0.71
CA ARG A 159 -0.48 -6.97 -2.12
C ARG A 159 0.41 -5.76 -2.28
N GLU A 160 0.44 -4.91 -1.25
CA GLU A 160 1.23 -3.68 -1.29
C GLU A 160 1.72 -3.33 0.12
N ILE A 161 2.98 -2.87 0.20
CA ILE A 161 3.56 -2.37 1.45
C ILE A 161 3.98 -0.92 1.25
N TYR A 162 3.56 -0.06 2.17
CA TYR A 162 3.97 1.34 2.19
C TYR A 162 5.30 1.48 2.94
N LEU A 163 6.31 1.99 2.26
CA LEU A 163 7.53 2.43 2.89
C LEU A 163 7.37 3.89 3.30
N SER A 164 7.09 4.10 4.56
CA SER A 164 7.04 5.42 5.20
C SER A 164 7.64 5.34 6.58
N ASN A 165 8.45 6.30 6.97
CA ASN A 165 9.09 6.31 8.28
C ASN A 165 8.64 7.48 9.14
N ARG A 166 8.96 7.44 10.43
CA ARG A 166 8.70 8.50 11.40
C ARG A 166 9.81 8.55 12.45
N ARG A 167 10.04 9.73 12.98
CA ARG A 167 10.85 9.92 14.17
C ARG A 167 10.01 9.59 15.41
N GLY A 168 10.22 8.41 15.99
CA GLY A 168 9.41 7.92 17.12
C GLY A 168 7.94 7.66 16.72
N GLU A 169 7.04 7.56 17.69
CA GLU A 169 5.63 7.20 17.47
C GLU A 169 4.78 8.34 16.88
N ARG A 170 5.02 9.56 17.32
CA ARG A 170 4.21 10.75 16.97
C ARG A 170 4.98 11.83 16.22
N GLY A 171 6.27 11.59 15.93
CA GLY A 171 7.13 12.55 15.26
C GLY A 171 6.79 12.77 13.78
N PRO A 172 7.51 13.69 13.11
CA PRO A 172 7.31 13.97 11.70
C PRO A 172 7.58 12.73 10.83
N ARG A 173 6.94 12.68 9.67
CA ARG A 173 7.24 11.68 8.65
C ARG A 173 8.61 11.94 8.06
N LEU A 174 9.37 10.87 7.89
CA LEU A 174 10.72 10.83 7.33
C LEU A 174 10.73 9.99 6.04
N PRO A 175 11.75 10.14 5.21
CA PRO A 175 12.03 9.20 4.13
C PRO A 175 12.14 7.76 4.65
N PRO A 176 11.79 6.74 3.85
CA PRO A 176 11.79 5.34 4.30
C PRO A 176 13.11 4.88 4.91
N PHE A 177 14.24 5.21 4.26
CA PHE A 177 15.56 4.75 4.67
C PHE A 177 16.34 5.78 5.52
N ASP A 178 15.66 6.77 6.08
CA ASP A 178 16.27 7.72 7.01
C ASP A 178 16.77 6.98 8.28
N PRO A 179 18.06 7.14 8.68
CA PRO A 179 18.67 6.38 9.77
C PRO A 179 18.07 6.69 11.15
N ILE A 180 17.45 7.88 11.33
CA ILE A 180 16.76 8.24 12.59
C ILE A 180 15.30 7.78 12.60
N GLY A 181 14.84 7.14 11.54
CA GLY A 181 13.51 6.58 11.44
C GLY A 181 13.30 5.40 12.40
N ARG A 182 12.07 5.23 12.87
CA ARG A 182 11.69 4.16 13.80
C ARG A 182 11.81 2.76 13.22
N ILE A 183 11.64 2.62 11.91
CA ILE A 183 11.56 1.35 11.20
C ILE A 183 12.83 1.14 10.36
N ASN A 184 13.47 0.01 10.53
CA ASN A 184 14.57 -0.41 9.66
C ASN A 184 14.00 -1.12 8.42
N PHE A 185 13.77 -0.36 7.34
CA PHE A 185 13.22 -0.91 6.10
C PHE A 185 14.19 -1.83 5.36
N VAL A 186 15.49 -1.76 5.61
CA VAL A 186 16.46 -2.74 5.07
C VAL A 186 16.11 -4.13 5.59
N GLU A 187 15.90 -4.28 6.91
CA GLU A 187 15.49 -5.55 7.50
C GLU A 187 14.11 -6.01 7.00
N ILE A 188 13.17 -5.09 6.80
CA ILE A 188 11.84 -5.42 6.28
C ILE A 188 11.91 -5.97 4.85
N LEU A 189 12.68 -5.33 3.97
CA LEU A 189 12.89 -5.81 2.61
C LEU A 189 13.56 -7.18 2.58
N GLN A 190 14.54 -7.42 3.46
CA GLN A 190 15.14 -8.75 3.62
C GLN A 190 14.14 -9.81 4.09
N ALA A 191 13.24 -9.46 5.03
CA ALA A 191 12.21 -10.37 5.49
C ALA A 191 11.21 -10.72 4.37
N LEU A 192 10.77 -9.73 3.60
CA LEU A 192 9.89 -9.93 2.44
C LEU A 192 10.55 -10.84 1.39
N TYR A 193 11.85 -10.64 1.14
CA TYR A 193 12.60 -11.50 0.25
C TYR A 193 12.67 -12.94 0.76
N LEU A 194 12.96 -13.13 2.06
CA LEU A 194 13.08 -14.46 2.70
C LEU A 194 11.80 -15.27 2.59
N ILE A 195 10.65 -14.64 2.77
CA ILE A 195 9.33 -15.31 2.66
C ILE A 195 8.81 -15.35 1.21
N GLN A 196 9.64 -15.00 0.23
CA GLN A 196 9.30 -15.00 -1.21
C GLN A 196 8.04 -14.19 -1.53
N TRP A 197 7.86 -13.06 -0.81
CA TRP A 197 6.70 -12.21 -1.05
C TRP A 197 6.76 -11.52 -2.41
N GLU A 198 5.66 -11.61 -3.16
CA GLU A 198 5.49 -11.01 -4.48
C GLU A 198 4.42 -9.93 -4.44
N GLY A 199 4.81 -8.71 -4.20
CA GLY A 199 3.89 -7.57 -4.15
C GLY A 199 4.56 -6.28 -4.58
N ARG A 200 3.84 -5.18 -4.36
CA ARG A 200 4.27 -3.83 -4.73
C ARG A 200 4.82 -3.09 -3.51
N ILE A 201 5.88 -2.34 -3.72
CA ILE A 201 6.49 -1.49 -2.72
C ILE A 201 6.19 -0.04 -3.07
N THR A 202 5.45 0.66 -2.22
CA THR A 202 5.05 2.04 -2.45
C THR A 202 5.79 2.97 -1.51
N ILE A 203 6.64 3.83 -2.06
CA ILE A 203 7.33 4.86 -1.31
C ILE A 203 6.34 5.98 -0.98
N ARG A 204 6.07 6.15 0.32
CA ARG A 204 5.15 7.14 0.85
C ARG A 204 5.90 8.12 1.75
N GLN A 205 6.40 9.19 1.19
CA GLN A 205 7.11 10.23 1.93
C GLN A 205 6.41 11.58 1.89
N ALA A 206 6.77 12.45 2.82
CA ALA A 206 6.23 13.81 2.84
C ALA A 206 6.76 14.61 1.64
N ALA A 207 5.95 15.55 1.14
CA ALA A 207 6.27 16.36 -0.04
C ALA A 207 7.60 17.13 0.08
N GLN A 208 8.00 17.49 1.29
CA GLN A 208 9.26 18.18 1.55
C GLN A 208 10.52 17.35 1.25
N PHE A 209 10.40 16.01 1.23
CA PHE A 209 11.51 15.09 0.92
C PHE A 209 11.44 14.53 -0.50
N PHE A 210 10.60 15.10 -1.36
CA PHE A 210 10.40 14.56 -2.71
C PHE A 210 11.66 14.67 -3.59
N ASN A 211 12.53 15.64 -3.30
CA ASN A 211 13.84 15.76 -3.93
C ASN A 211 14.81 14.58 -3.60
N GLU A 212 14.48 13.78 -2.58
CA GLU A 212 15.25 12.60 -2.18
C GLU A 212 14.68 11.30 -2.77
N LEU A 213 13.60 11.37 -3.56
CA LEU A 213 12.90 10.20 -4.06
C LEU A 213 13.81 9.24 -4.83
N ASP A 214 14.65 9.76 -5.73
CA ASP A 214 15.58 8.95 -6.52
C ASP A 214 16.59 8.23 -5.62
N LEU A 215 17.06 8.90 -4.56
CA LEU A 215 17.93 8.29 -3.57
C LEU A 215 17.21 7.15 -2.83
N GLN A 216 15.96 7.35 -2.43
CA GLN A 216 15.17 6.34 -1.72
C GLN A 216 14.88 5.12 -2.61
N LEU A 217 14.56 5.33 -3.88
CA LEU A 217 14.37 4.25 -4.88
C LEU A 217 15.65 3.47 -5.10
N ARG A 218 16.78 4.16 -5.25
CA ARG A 218 18.10 3.54 -5.43
C ARG A 218 18.50 2.70 -4.22
N ILE A 219 18.38 3.25 -3.00
CA ILE A 219 18.69 2.49 -1.77
C ILE A 219 17.82 1.23 -1.70
N GLY A 220 16.51 1.33 -1.97
CA GLY A 220 15.63 0.17 -1.97
C GLY A 220 16.05 -0.91 -2.97
N SER A 221 16.43 -0.52 -4.19
CA SER A 221 16.91 -1.44 -5.23
C SER A 221 18.23 -2.09 -4.83
N GLU A 222 19.20 -1.33 -4.33
CA GLU A 222 20.50 -1.82 -3.86
C GLU A 222 20.33 -2.82 -2.69
N VAL A 223 19.40 -2.59 -1.77
CA VAL A 223 19.09 -3.54 -0.69
C VAL A 223 18.59 -4.87 -1.25
N LEU A 224 17.69 -4.85 -2.24
CA LEU A 224 17.19 -6.08 -2.85
C LEU A 224 18.26 -6.83 -3.64
N GLU A 225 19.10 -6.12 -4.40
CA GLU A 225 20.21 -6.71 -5.13
C GLU A 225 21.26 -7.32 -4.20
N THR A 226 21.63 -6.60 -3.13
CA THR A 226 22.54 -7.11 -2.11
C THR A 226 21.95 -8.33 -1.42
N THR A 227 20.65 -8.31 -1.12
CA THR A 227 19.98 -9.45 -0.50
C THR A 227 19.98 -10.68 -1.41
N ARG A 228 19.83 -10.50 -2.72
CA ARG A 228 19.93 -11.60 -3.70
C ARG A 228 21.34 -12.18 -3.80
N SER A 229 22.37 -11.35 -3.76
CA SER A 229 23.76 -11.76 -3.97
C SER A 229 24.45 -12.27 -2.70
N VAL A 230 24.19 -11.65 -1.55
CA VAL A 230 24.86 -11.94 -0.27
C VAL A 230 23.98 -12.77 0.67
N GLY A 231 22.65 -12.72 0.47
CA GLY A 231 21.67 -13.40 1.31
C GLY A 231 21.10 -12.50 2.41
N VAL A 232 20.17 -13.09 3.16
CA VAL A 232 19.45 -12.43 4.26
C VAL A 232 20.29 -12.49 5.54
N SER A 233 20.33 -11.39 6.29
CA SER A 233 21.08 -11.33 7.56
C SER A 233 20.56 -12.35 8.60
N LYS A 234 21.46 -12.93 9.41
CA LYS A 234 21.11 -13.89 10.47
C LYS A 234 20.07 -13.34 11.45
N LYS A 235 20.10 -12.04 11.71
CA LYS A 235 19.13 -11.36 12.57
C LYS A 235 17.71 -11.44 12.01
N VAL A 236 17.55 -11.20 10.72
CA VAL A 236 16.23 -11.28 10.04
C VAL A 236 15.76 -12.72 9.95
N GLN A 237 16.66 -13.66 9.58
CA GLN A 237 16.35 -15.10 9.55
C GLN A 237 15.78 -15.57 10.88
N ARG A 238 16.47 -15.21 12.00
CA ARG A 238 16.01 -15.58 13.34
C ARG A 238 14.64 -15.01 13.67
N ARG A 239 14.39 -13.73 13.40
CA ARG A 239 13.09 -13.09 13.65
C ARG A 239 11.94 -13.71 12.87
N VAL A 240 12.16 -14.04 11.61
CA VAL A 240 11.15 -14.73 10.78
C VAL A 240 10.89 -16.14 11.32
N ALA A 241 11.94 -16.88 11.68
CA ALA A 241 11.81 -18.22 12.25
C ALA A 241 11.06 -18.20 13.60
N GLU A 242 11.33 -17.23 14.48
CA GLU A 242 10.61 -17.06 15.75
C GLU A 242 9.10 -16.90 15.50
N VAL A 243 8.68 -16.07 14.53
CA VAL A 243 7.27 -15.89 14.19
C VAL A 243 6.66 -17.18 13.60
N LEU A 244 7.35 -17.84 12.69
CA LEU A 244 6.87 -19.11 12.12
C LEU A 244 6.66 -20.18 13.20
N ASN A 245 7.59 -20.28 14.14
CA ASN A 245 7.45 -21.21 15.27
C ASN A 245 6.26 -20.86 16.18
N GLU A 246 6.00 -19.55 16.44
CA GLU A 246 4.82 -19.11 17.19
C GLU A 246 3.49 -19.45 16.48
N LEU A 247 3.48 -19.50 15.14
CA LEU A 247 2.27 -19.82 14.36
C LEU A 247 1.99 -21.32 14.23
N MET A 248 3.01 -22.18 14.45
CA MET A 248 2.87 -23.64 14.40
C MET A 248 2.46 -24.26 15.74
N GLN A 249 2.47 -23.50 16.84
CA GLN A 249 2.02 -23.90 18.16
C GLN A 249 0.53 -23.61 18.36
#